data_eafddef624f764087c09e70fb503dc5a
#
_entry.id   eafddef624f764087c09e70fb503dc5a
#
_cell.length_a   1.000
_cell.length_b   1.000
_cell.length_c   1.000
_cell.angle_alpha   90.00
_cell.angle_beta   90.00
_cell.angle_gamma   90.00
#
_symmetry.space_group_name_H-M   'P 1'
#
loop_
_entity.id
_entity.type
_entity.pdbx_description
1 polymer ?
#
loop_
_entity_poly.entity_id
_entity_poly.type
_entity_poly.pdbx_seq_one_letter_code
_entity_poly.pdbx_strand_id
1 'polypeptide(L)'
;MCIVQTAEIVWNVIHFLLASVNKIGQLHYQDVTYGDMVASIRTGKGRTDVMEVNPYNGVVALGHSGGTVTMWKPTSQAPLVQMQCHPGPVSSAAFHPNGHLMATSGKERKLKIWDLRKFEEVQTIHGFHAKTLSFSQKGLLAAGTGSFVQVLGDSSGDYSRYMSHSMVKGYQIEKVMFRPYEDVLGIGHSMGWSSVLIPGSGEPNFDSWVANPFETTKQRREKEVHLLLDKLPPETIMLDPSKIGAMRPSRRKERPTRGEIEAEKEVAVEAAKGVELKKKTKGRNKPSKRTKKKKELVENVKKTFPEQEQGAAGKKRRIGEDAAADLPSSLKRFARKN
;
A
#
# COMPACT_ATOMS: atom_id res chain seq x y z
N MET A 1 11.84 21.27 23.38
CA MET A 1 12.18 20.90 21.98
C MET A 1 13.00 19.61 22.05
N CYS A 2 12.35 18.44 22.00
CA CYS A 2 13.06 17.15 22.04
C CYS A 2 13.79 16.97 20.73
N ILE A 3 15.10 16.92 20.75
CA ILE A 3 15.93 16.51 19.62
C ILE A 3 15.62 15.03 19.36
N VAL A 4 14.72 14.77 18.44
CA VAL A 4 14.41 13.41 17.96
C VAL A 4 15.63 12.97 17.14
N GLN A 5 16.45 12.07 17.69
CA GLN A 5 17.52 11.45 16.91
C GLN A 5 16.85 10.59 15.82
N THR A 6 16.85 11.09 14.59
CA THR A 6 16.41 10.35 13.41
C THR A 6 17.36 9.19 13.17
N ALA A 7 16.81 7.98 13.00
CA ALA A 7 17.60 6.80 12.67
C ALA A 7 17.88 6.73 11.16
N GLU A 8 16.86 7.03 10.37
CA GLU A 8 16.95 7.05 8.91
C GLU A 8 16.02 8.12 8.32
N ILE A 9 16.37 8.59 7.12
CA ILE A 9 15.63 9.58 6.34
C ILE A 9 15.59 9.10 4.90
N VAL A 10 14.41 9.08 4.30
CA VAL A 10 14.21 8.74 2.89
C VAL A 10 13.32 9.77 2.20
N TRP A 11 13.67 10.07 0.97
CA TRP A 11 13.01 11.06 0.12
C TRP A 11 12.13 10.40 -0.93
N ASN A 12 10.87 10.84 -1.01
CA ASN A 12 9.96 10.46 -2.09
C ASN A 12 9.84 11.63 -3.08
N VAL A 13 10.43 11.49 -4.25
CA VAL A 13 10.57 12.57 -5.24
C VAL A 13 9.21 12.99 -5.82
N ILE A 14 8.34 12.04 -6.16
CA ILE A 14 7.06 12.31 -6.84
C ILE A 14 6.07 13.06 -5.92
N HIS A 15 6.11 12.79 -4.62
CA HIS A 15 5.19 13.36 -3.64
C HIS A 15 5.81 14.53 -2.87
N PHE A 16 7.10 14.81 -3.04
CA PHE A 16 7.88 15.78 -2.25
C PHE A 16 7.74 15.56 -0.74
N LEU A 17 7.69 14.28 -0.34
CA LEU A 17 7.59 13.88 1.05
C LEU A 17 8.95 13.41 1.58
N LEU A 18 9.32 13.95 2.72
CA LEU A 18 10.42 13.49 3.53
C LEU A 18 9.87 12.53 4.60
N ALA A 19 10.23 11.26 4.50
CA ALA A 19 9.95 10.30 5.55
C ALA A 19 11.14 10.20 6.50
N SER A 20 10.90 10.24 7.79
CA SER A 20 11.93 10.07 8.82
C SER A 20 11.43 9.15 9.92
N VAL A 21 12.31 8.26 10.40
CA VAL A 21 11.99 7.37 11.51
C VAL A 21 12.98 7.55 12.64
N ASN A 22 12.50 7.50 13.87
CA ASN A 22 13.36 7.49 15.04
C ASN A 22 13.57 6.05 15.58
N LYS A 23 14.57 5.87 16.43
CA LYS A 23 14.89 4.57 17.03
C LYS A 23 13.76 3.99 17.91
N ILE A 24 12.80 4.79 18.31
CA ILE A 24 11.65 4.37 19.12
C ILE A 24 10.53 3.83 18.25
N GLY A 25 10.64 4.00 16.92
CA GLY A 25 9.63 3.57 15.96
C GLY A 25 8.52 4.60 15.73
N GLN A 26 8.83 5.89 15.78
CA GLN A 26 7.94 6.94 15.30
C GLN A 26 8.33 7.30 13.88
N LEU A 27 7.38 7.20 12.98
CA LEU A 27 7.51 7.55 11.56
C LEU A 27 6.83 8.89 11.32
N HIS A 28 7.56 9.83 10.76
CA HIS A 28 7.09 11.16 10.42
C HIS A 28 7.15 11.35 8.91
N TYR A 29 6.10 11.92 8.35
CA TYR A 29 6.05 12.37 6.97
C TYR A 29 5.93 13.90 6.96
N GLN A 30 6.87 14.55 6.33
CA GLN A 30 6.90 16.01 6.18
C GLN A 30 6.85 16.39 4.71
N ASP A 31 5.97 17.32 4.37
CA ASP A 31 5.93 17.92 3.04
C ASP A 31 7.04 18.96 2.93
N VAL A 32 7.94 18.79 2.00
CA VAL A 32 9.10 19.66 1.84
C VAL A 32 8.73 20.97 1.15
N THR A 33 7.65 21.02 0.37
CA THR A 33 7.24 22.23 -0.33
C THR A 33 6.70 23.31 0.61
N TYR A 34 5.99 22.90 1.65
CA TYR A 34 5.41 23.82 2.65
C TYR A 34 6.07 23.74 4.02
N GLY A 35 6.83 22.66 4.27
CA GLY A 35 7.44 22.40 5.57
C GLY A 35 6.48 21.79 6.60
N ASP A 36 5.24 21.52 6.21
CA ASP A 36 4.20 21.03 7.12
C ASP A 36 4.33 19.53 7.40
N MET A 37 3.95 19.14 8.61
CA MET A 37 3.88 17.73 9.02
C MET A 37 2.58 17.10 8.49
N VAL A 38 2.72 16.19 7.52
CA VAL A 38 1.58 15.48 6.91
C VAL A 38 1.05 14.41 7.86
N ALA A 39 1.95 13.62 8.45
CA ALA A 39 1.57 12.56 9.38
C ALA A 39 2.67 12.25 10.39
N SER A 40 2.25 11.86 11.59
CA SER A 40 3.11 11.31 12.62
C SER A 40 2.50 10.01 13.13
N ILE A 41 3.17 8.89 12.87
CA ILE A 41 2.66 7.54 13.10
C ILE A 41 3.55 6.84 14.10
N ARG A 42 2.96 6.25 15.15
CA ARG A 42 3.67 5.38 16.06
C ARG A 42 3.53 3.93 15.62
N THR A 43 4.64 3.29 15.22
CA THR A 43 4.61 1.92 14.65
C THR A 43 4.27 0.86 15.68
N GLY A 44 4.64 1.05 16.95
CA GLY A 44 4.36 0.08 18.03
C GLY A 44 5.07 -1.28 17.88
N LYS A 45 6.05 -1.38 16.98
CA LYS A 45 6.76 -2.64 16.65
C LYS A 45 8.20 -2.70 17.18
N GLY A 46 8.54 -1.81 18.07
CA GLY A 46 9.87 -1.73 18.65
C GLY A 46 10.85 -0.92 17.80
N ARG A 47 12.14 -1.19 18.00
CA ARG A 47 13.22 -0.47 17.33
C ARG A 47 13.21 -0.72 15.83
N THR A 48 13.35 0.35 15.08
CA THR A 48 13.41 0.38 13.61
C THR A 48 14.80 0.83 13.20
N ASP A 49 15.52 0.00 12.48
CA ASP A 49 16.89 0.27 12.05
C ASP A 49 17.03 0.37 10.53
N VAL A 50 15.98 -0.01 9.78
CA VAL A 50 15.99 -0.04 8.30
C VAL A 50 14.73 0.65 7.78
N MET A 51 14.92 1.59 6.87
CA MET A 51 13.84 2.25 6.14
C MET A 51 14.18 2.37 4.67
N GLU A 52 13.24 1.96 3.82
CA GLU A 52 13.34 2.08 2.37
C GLU A 52 11.99 2.48 1.76
N VAL A 53 12.02 3.17 0.63
CA VAL A 53 10.82 3.56 -0.11
C VAL A 53 10.72 2.72 -1.37
N ASN A 54 9.54 2.21 -1.63
CA ASN A 54 9.24 1.56 -2.90
C ASN A 54 9.12 2.63 -3.99
N PRO A 55 10.00 2.62 -5.01
CA PRO A 55 10.04 3.67 -6.04
C PRO A 55 8.78 3.70 -6.92
N TYR A 56 8.08 2.57 -7.03
CA TYR A 56 6.89 2.47 -7.88
C TYR A 56 5.63 3.10 -7.26
N ASN A 57 5.42 2.93 -5.95
CA ASN A 57 4.17 3.32 -5.30
C ASN A 57 4.34 4.29 -4.12
N GLY A 58 5.57 4.67 -3.78
CA GLY A 58 5.87 5.60 -2.70
C GLY A 58 5.62 5.07 -1.27
N VAL A 59 5.31 3.79 -1.12
CA VAL A 59 5.09 3.17 0.18
C VAL A 59 6.42 3.01 0.91
N VAL A 60 6.46 3.41 2.18
CA VAL A 60 7.64 3.27 3.04
C VAL A 60 7.62 1.92 3.73
N ALA A 61 8.69 1.15 3.58
CA ALA A 61 8.92 -0.07 4.34
C ALA A 61 9.86 0.18 5.51
N LEU A 62 9.52 -0.38 6.66
CA LEU A 62 10.30 -0.33 7.89
C LEU A 62 10.69 -1.73 8.31
N GLY A 63 12.00 -1.96 8.51
CA GLY A 63 12.53 -3.20 9.08
C GLY A 63 12.71 -3.06 10.59
N HIS A 64 12.15 -4.01 11.33
CA HIS A 64 12.14 -4.00 12.79
C HIS A 64 13.13 -5.01 13.39
N SER A 65 13.50 -4.78 14.64
CA SER A 65 14.39 -5.66 15.41
C SER A 65 13.81 -7.06 15.65
N GLY A 66 12.48 -7.22 15.56
CA GLY A 66 11.81 -8.53 15.63
C GLY A 66 11.80 -9.33 14.32
N GLY A 67 12.46 -8.85 13.26
CA GLY A 67 12.49 -9.51 11.95
C GLY A 67 11.25 -9.28 11.09
N THR A 68 10.31 -8.46 11.57
CA THR A 68 9.13 -8.05 10.80
C THR A 68 9.47 -6.86 9.90
N VAL A 69 8.90 -6.86 8.70
CA VAL A 69 8.85 -5.71 7.82
C VAL A 69 7.41 -5.20 7.76
N THR A 70 7.24 -3.90 7.94
CA THR A 70 5.93 -3.24 7.88
C THR A 70 5.93 -2.17 6.82
N MET A 71 4.84 -2.07 6.05
CA MET A 71 4.69 -1.09 4.98
C MET A 71 3.67 -0.03 5.39
N TRP A 72 4.02 1.24 5.17
CA TRP A 72 3.27 2.38 5.67
C TRP A 72 2.94 3.38 4.57
N LYS A 73 1.81 4.04 4.73
CA LYS A 73 1.42 5.22 3.96
C LYS A 73 1.04 6.38 4.90
N PRO A 74 1.16 7.64 4.46
CA PRO A 74 0.89 8.79 5.33
C PRO A 74 -0.57 8.91 5.77
N THR A 75 -1.52 8.39 5.01
CA THR A 75 -2.96 8.54 5.27
C THR A 75 -3.54 7.51 6.25
N SER A 76 -2.75 6.54 6.72
CA SER A 76 -3.22 5.47 7.62
C SER A 76 -2.39 5.39 8.88
N GLN A 77 -3.05 5.29 10.03
CA GLN A 77 -2.40 5.04 11.32
C GLN A 77 -2.03 3.55 11.52
N ALA A 78 -2.58 2.67 10.70
CA ALA A 78 -2.25 1.24 10.71
C ALA A 78 -1.36 0.88 9.52
N PRO A 79 -0.45 -0.11 9.66
CA PRO A 79 0.37 -0.57 8.56
C PRO A 79 -0.52 -1.16 7.45
N LEU A 80 -0.12 -0.95 6.20
CA LEU A 80 -0.78 -1.55 5.04
C LEU A 80 -0.54 -3.06 4.99
N VAL A 81 0.70 -3.45 5.27
CA VAL A 81 1.16 -4.85 5.26
C VAL A 81 2.11 -5.06 6.43
N GLN A 82 2.06 -6.23 7.01
CA GLN A 82 3.01 -6.70 8.01
C GLN A 82 3.45 -8.12 7.64
N MET A 83 4.75 -8.30 7.43
CA MET A 83 5.35 -9.57 7.04
C MET A 83 6.43 -9.97 8.04
N GLN A 84 6.45 -11.25 8.43
CA GLN A 84 7.57 -11.82 9.20
C GLN A 84 8.62 -12.33 8.20
N CYS A 85 9.65 -11.54 7.94
CA CYS A 85 10.67 -11.87 6.96
C CYS A 85 11.78 -12.73 7.55
N HIS A 86 12.22 -12.41 8.75
CA HIS A 86 13.34 -13.08 9.42
C HIS A 86 13.00 -13.41 10.89
N PRO A 87 13.61 -14.44 11.49
CA PRO A 87 13.42 -14.72 12.91
C PRO A 87 14.16 -13.73 13.82
N GLY A 88 15.17 -13.01 13.28
CA GLY A 88 15.96 -11.99 13.97
C GLY A 88 15.87 -10.63 13.29
N PRO A 89 16.59 -9.61 13.78
CA PRO A 89 16.51 -8.24 13.25
C PRO A 89 16.84 -8.18 11.76
N VAL A 90 16.05 -7.37 11.05
CA VAL A 90 16.31 -7.02 9.66
C VAL A 90 17.54 -6.11 9.62
N SER A 91 18.54 -6.45 8.81
CA SER A 91 19.77 -5.67 8.66
C SER A 91 19.73 -4.71 7.48
N SER A 92 19.04 -5.06 6.41
CA SER A 92 18.82 -4.20 5.24
C SER A 92 17.63 -4.66 4.42
N ALA A 93 17.05 -3.73 3.67
CA ALA A 93 16.00 -3.97 2.70
C ALA A 93 16.30 -3.18 1.43
N ALA A 94 15.79 -3.62 0.29
CA ALA A 94 15.83 -2.88 -0.97
C ALA A 94 14.65 -3.27 -1.84
N PHE A 95 14.15 -2.33 -2.63
CA PHE A 95 13.09 -2.55 -3.60
C PHE A 95 13.63 -2.59 -5.02
N HIS A 96 13.08 -3.49 -5.81
CA HIS A 96 13.31 -3.50 -7.24
C HIS A 96 12.61 -2.28 -7.88
N PRO A 97 13.17 -1.66 -8.93
CA PRO A 97 12.57 -0.47 -9.57
C PRO A 97 11.12 -0.67 -10.06
N ASN A 98 10.74 -1.89 -10.48
CA ASN A 98 9.36 -2.19 -10.85
C ASN A 98 8.37 -2.23 -9.66
N GLY A 99 8.85 -2.15 -8.43
CA GLY A 99 8.05 -2.13 -7.21
C GLY A 99 7.41 -3.45 -6.80
N HIS A 100 7.63 -4.54 -7.55
CA HIS A 100 7.01 -5.85 -7.29
C HIS A 100 7.87 -6.77 -6.44
N LEU A 101 9.19 -6.59 -6.48
CA LEU A 101 10.12 -7.41 -5.72
C LEU A 101 10.77 -6.59 -4.61
N MET A 102 10.97 -7.24 -3.47
CA MET A 102 11.69 -6.71 -2.32
C MET A 102 12.73 -7.73 -1.87
N ALA A 103 13.95 -7.27 -1.66
CA ALA A 103 15.01 -8.06 -1.05
C ALA A 103 15.18 -7.64 0.41
N THR A 104 15.33 -8.61 1.32
CA THR A 104 15.59 -8.36 2.74
C THR A 104 16.72 -9.22 3.22
N SER A 105 17.58 -8.68 4.07
CA SER A 105 18.64 -9.42 4.75
C SER A 105 18.46 -9.38 6.25
N GLY A 106 18.66 -10.53 6.89
CA GLY A 106 18.61 -10.68 8.33
C GLY A 106 19.97 -11.03 8.95
N LYS A 107 20.05 -10.92 10.26
CA LYS A 107 21.25 -11.29 11.02
C LYS A 107 21.58 -12.79 10.96
N GLU A 108 20.62 -13.62 10.56
CA GLU A 108 20.74 -15.06 10.36
C GLU A 108 21.55 -15.49 9.12
N ARG A 109 22.19 -14.56 8.42
CA ARG A 109 22.94 -14.76 7.17
C ARG A 109 22.09 -15.33 6.03
N LYS A 110 20.84 -14.90 5.96
CA LYS A 110 19.96 -15.21 4.84
C LYS A 110 19.54 -13.91 4.16
N LEU A 111 19.56 -13.96 2.84
CA LEU A 111 18.97 -12.95 1.97
C LEU A 111 17.73 -13.58 1.36
N LYS A 112 16.59 -12.91 1.53
CA LYS A 112 15.31 -13.37 1.02
C LYS A 112 14.75 -12.38 0.02
N ILE A 113 14.19 -12.93 -1.04
CA ILE A 113 13.51 -12.16 -2.09
C ILE A 113 12.03 -12.47 -2.03
N TRP A 114 11.22 -11.41 -2.04
CA TRP A 114 9.77 -11.44 -1.84
C TRP A 114 9.04 -10.89 -3.05
N ASP A 115 7.96 -11.55 -3.48
CA ASP A 115 6.99 -10.98 -4.42
C ASP A 115 5.90 -10.22 -3.62
N LEU A 116 5.85 -8.91 -3.79
CA LEU A 116 4.90 -8.04 -3.09
C LEU A 116 3.48 -8.10 -3.64
N ARG A 117 3.25 -8.75 -4.77
CA ARG A 117 1.90 -8.95 -5.32
C ARG A 117 1.19 -10.09 -4.60
N LYS A 118 1.95 -11.13 -4.23
CA LYS A 118 1.45 -12.31 -3.52
C LYS A 118 1.83 -12.31 -2.04
N PHE A 119 2.84 -11.52 -1.63
CA PHE A 119 3.47 -11.52 -0.32
C PHE A 119 4.08 -12.87 0.05
N GLU A 120 4.64 -13.55 -0.95
CA GLU A 120 5.30 -14.85 -0.81
C GLU A 120 6.81 -14.71 -0.99
N GLU A 121 7.55 -15.64 -0.35
CA GLU A 121 8.98 -15.77 -0.53
C GLU A 121 9.25 -16.45 -1.88
N VAL A 122 9.98 -15.76 -2.76
CA VAL A 122 10.40 -16.30 -4.06
C VAL A 122 11.64 -17.15 -3.90
N GLN A 123 12.65 -16.62 -3.18
CA GLN A 123 13.94 -17.29 -3.05
C GLN A 123 14.61 -16.92 -1.72
N THR A 124 15.25 -17.91 -1.10
CA THR A 124 16.19 -17.69 0.02
C THR A 124 17.61 -18.05 -0.43
N ILE A 125 18.54 -17.11 -0.27
CA ILE A 125 19.96 -17.27 -0.54
C ILE A 125 20.70 -17.31 0.80
N HIS A 126 21.42 -18.39 1.04
CA HIS A 126 22.17 -18.62 2.26
C HIS A 126 23.60 -18.05 2.22
N GLY A 127 24.14 -17.76 3.38
CA GLY A 127 25.54 -17.33 3.52
C GLY A 127 25.74 -15.80 3.50
N PHE A 128 24.69 -15.03 3.32
CA PHE A 128 24.74 -13.57 3.25
C PHE A 128 24.29 -12.90 4.55
N HIS A 129 25.16 -12.09 5.11
CA HIS A 129 24.78 -11.10 6.11
C HIS A 129 25.00 -9.71 5.50
N ALA A 130 24.11 -9.33 4.58
CA ALA A 130 24.22 -8.05 3.93
C ALA A 130 23.84 -6.92 4.90
N LYS A 131 24.77 -6.00 5.12
CA LYS A 131 24.53 -4.76 5.87
C LYS A 131 23.81 -3.74 5.00
N THR A 132 23.98 -3.82 3.68
CA THR A 132 23.38 -2.94 2.70
C THR A 132 23.00 -3.72 1.46
N LEU A 133 21.84 -3.37 0.90
CA LEU A 133 21.30 -3.90 -0.34
C LEU A 133 20.97 -2.76 -1.29
N SER A 134 21.11 -2.97 -2.58
CA SER A 134 20.68 -2.04 -3.61
C SER A 134 20.31 -2.80 -4.88
N PHE A 135 19.19 -2.45 -5.51
CA PHE A 135 18.84 -2.92 -6.84
C PHE A 135 19.33 -1.95 -7.92
N SER A 136 19.76 -2.51 -9.05
CA SER A 136 20.04 -1.74 -10.26
C SER A 136 18.75 -1.49 -11.06
N GLN A 137 18.82 -0.60 -12.06
CA GLN A 137 17.67 -0.37 -12.97
C GLN A 137 17.25 -1.64 -13.73
N LYS A 138 18.21 -2.50 -14.09
CA LYS A 138 17.95 -3.77 -14.79
C LYS A 138 17.71 -4.96 -13.86
N GLY A 139 17.56 -4.74 -12.56
CA GLY A 139 17.20 -5.78 -11.60
C GLY A 139 18.37 -6.55 -11.00
N LEU A 140 19.64 -6.16 -11.25
CA LEU A 140 20.75 -6.74 -10.53
C LEU A 140 20.70 -6.30 -9.06
N LEU A 141 20.94 -7.23 -8.14
CA LEU A 141 20.94 -6.98 -6.71
C LEU A 141 22.38 -6.99 -6.16
N ALA A 142 22.83 -5.86 -5.66
CA ALA A 142 24.11 -5.76 -4.94
C ALA A 142 23.89 -5.94 -3.44
N ALA A 143 24.71 -6.80 -2.83
CA ALA A 143 24.72 -7.07 -1.40
C ALA A 143 26.12 -6.80 -0.83
N GLY A 144 26.21 -5.81 0.06
CA GLY A 144 27.45 -5.45 0.76
C GLY A 144 27.56 -6.22 2.07
N THR A 145 28.63 -7.01 2.22
CA THR A 145 28.88 -7.87 3.38
C THR A 145 30.30 -7.69 3.90
N GLY A 146 30.46 -7.09 5.06
CA GLY A 146 31.79 -6.90 5.65
C GLY A 146 32.75 -6.15 4.72
N SER A 147 33.71 -6.84 4.11
CA SER A 147 34.71 -6.28 3.19
C SER A 147 34.52 -6.68 1.73
N PHE A 148 33.42 -7.32 1.36
CA PHE A 148 33.16 -7.69 -0.03
C PHE A 148 31.74 -7.35 -0.46
N VAL A 149 31.59 -7.09 -1.76
CA VAL A 149 30.31 -6.89 -2.42
C VAL A 149 30.06 -8.08 -3.32
N GLN A 150 28.84 -8.58 -3.28
CA GLN A 150 28.36 -9.58 -4.23
C GLN A 150 27.18 -9.02 -5.00
N VAL A 151 27.24 -9.20 -6.31
CA VAL A 151 26.15 -8.84 -7.22
C VAL A 151 25.49 -10.13 -7.67
N LEU A 152 24.17 -10.14 -7.56
CA LEU A 152 23.30 -11.23 -7.97
C LEU A 152 22.51 -10.78 -9.19
N GLY A 153 22.40 -11.64 -10.18
CA GLY A 153 21.61 -11.39 -11.39
C GLY A 153 20.44 -12.35 -11.47
N ASP A 154 19.34 -11.87 -11.99
CA ASP A 154 18.19 -12.73 -12.31
C ASP A 154 18.54 -13.61 -13.53
N SER A 155 18.52 -14.92 -13.32
CA SER A 155 18.70 -15.92 -14.36
C SER A 155 17.48 -16.84 -14.36
N SER A 156 16.52 -16.55 -15.25
CA SER A 156 15.30 -17.36 -15.41
C SER A 156 14.36 -17.40 -14.19
N GLY A 157 14.32 -16.32 -13.39
CA GLY A 157 13.48 -16.21 -12.19
C GLY A 157 14.20 -16.50 -10.87
N ASP A 158 15.44 -17.00 -10.93
CA ASP A 158 16.27 -17.22 -9.76
C ASP A 158 17.48 -16.28 -9.75
N TYR A 159 17.74 -15.66 -8.62
CA TYR A 159 18.91 -14.82 -8.42
C TYR A 159 20.15 -15.68 -8.19
N SER A 160 21.07 -15.63 -9.14
CA SER A 160 22.35 -16.32 -9.10
C SER A 160 23.50 -15.35 -8.98
N ARG A 161 24.66 -15.84 -8.58
CA ARG A 161 25.87 -15.03 -8.45
C ARG A 161 26.35 -14.53 -9.82
N TYR A 162 26.27 -13.23 -10.04
CA TYR A 162 26.74 -12.57 -11.25
C TYR A 162 28.20 -12.15 -11.14
N MET A 163 28.56 -11.37 -10.09
CA MET A 163 29.89 -10.84 -9.87
C MET A 163 30.19 -10.73 -8.39
N SER A 164 31.45 -10.80 -8.00
CA SER A 164 31.88 -10.49 -6.64
C SER A 164 33.13 -9.66 -6.65
N HIS A 165 33.21 -8.67 -5.77
CA HIS A 165 34.35 -7.80 -5.60
C HIS A 165 34.77 -7.78 -4.13
N SER A 166 36.04 -7.99 -3.87
CA SER A 166 36.62 -7.94 -2.52
C SER A 166 37.37 -6.64 -2.33
N MET A 167 37.02 -5.90 -1.31
CA MET A 167 37.74 -4.72 -0.87
C MET A 167 39.04 -5.12 -0.16
N VAL A 168 39.93 -4.16 0.07
CA VAL A 168 41.13 -4.37 0.86
C VAL A 168 40.75 -4.85 2.26
N LYS A 169 41.51 -5.79 2.81
CA LYS A 169 41.29 -6.34 4.15
C LYS A 169 41.24 -5.23 5.21
N GLY A 170 40.21 -5.25 6.04
CA GLY A 170 39.98 -4.24 7.07
C GLY A 170 38.99 -3.16 6.70
N TYR A 171 38.64 -2.99 5.42
CA TYR A 171 37.60 -2.06 5.01
C TYR A 171 36.22 -2.65 5.31
N GLN A 172 35.38 -1.85 5.97
CA GLN A 172 34.00 -2.21 6.28
C GLN A 172 33.06 -1.45 5.34
N ILE A 173 32.26 -2.19 4.59
CA ILE A 173 31.25 -1.60 3.68
C ILE A 173 30.07 -1.14 4.51
N GLU A 174 29.66 0.12 4.31
CA GLU A 174 28.54 0.73 5.01
C GLU A 174 27.32 0.94 4.11
N LYS A 175 27.53 1.44 2.89
CA LYS A 175 26.47 1.65 1.91
C LYS A 175 26.95 1.25 0.53
N VAL A 176 26.03 0.63 -0.22
CA VAL A 176 26.22 0.27 -1.63
C VAL A 176 25.06 0.86 -2.40
N MET A 177 25.33 1.51 -3.54
CA MET A 177 24.30 2.10 -4.37
C MET A 177 24.70 2.06 -5.85
N PHE A 178 23.78 1.61 -6.70
CA PHE A 178 23.95 1.72 -8.15
C PHE A 178 23.73 3.17 -8.61
N ARG A 179 24.54 3.62 -9.55
CA ARG A 179 24.30 4.88 -10.24
C ARG A 179 23.24 4.68 -11.32
N PRO A 180 22.20 5.52 -11.37
CA PRO A 180 21.23 5.46 -12.45
C PRO A 180 21.88 5.74 -13.82
N TYR A 181 21.44 5.02 -14.85
CA TYR A 181 21.84 5.15 -16.26
C TYR A 181 23.31 4.85 -16.57
N GLU A 182 24.06 4.39 -15.60
CA GLU A 182 25.45 3.98 -15.77
C GLU A 182 25.70 2.61 -15.16
N ASP A 183 26.66 1.90 -15.71
CA ASP A 183 27.09 0.58 -15.24
C ASP A 183 28.07 0.67 -14.04
N VAL A 184 27.78 1.57 -13.09
CA VAL A 184 28.66 1.88 -11.97
C VAL A 184 27.97 1.57 -10.65
N LEU A 185 28.65 0.82 -9.80
CA LEU A 185 28.30 0.63 -8.41
C LEU A 185 29.20 1.46 -7.50
N GLY A 186 28.63 2.37 -6.73
CA GLY A 186 29.28 3.12 -5.68
C GLY A 186 29.32 2.35 -4.39
N ILE A 187 30.46 2.28 -3.73
CA ILE A 187 30.69 1.58 -2.46
C ILE A 187 31.26 2.56 -1.45
N GLY A 188 30.46 2.89 -0.43
CA GLY A 188 30.91 3.65 0.75
C GLY A 188 31.50 2.69 1.78
N HIS A 189 32.72 2.92 2.21
CA HIS A 189 33.41 2.08 3.20
C HIS A 189 34.13 2.94 4.24
N SER A 190 34.58 2.32 5.33
CA SER A 190 35.17 3.00 6.49
C SER A 190 36.34 3.93 6.17
N MET A 191 37.02 3.72 5.04
CA MET A 191 38.18 4.52 4.61
C MET A 191 37.87 5.51 3.50
N GLY A 192 36.62 5.59 3.03
CA GLY A 192 36.22 6.51 2.00
C GLY A 192 35.20 5.91 1.01
N TRP A 193 35.41 6.20 -0.27
CA TRP A 193 34.48 5.78 -1.33
C TRP A 193 35.26 5.13 -2.48
N SER A 194 34.66 4.09 -3.04
CA SER A 194 35.17 3.37 -4.21
C SER A 194 34.06 3.13 -5.22
N SER A 195 34.39 2.98 -6.49
CA SER A 195 33.47 2.62 -7.55
C SER A 195 33.94 1.36 -8.26
N VAL A 196 32.98 0.53 -8.67
CA VAL A 196 33.20 -0.69 -9.42
C VAL A 196 32.30 -0.70 -10.64
N LEU A 197 32.82 -1.07 -11.81
CA LEU A 197 32.04 -1.26 -13.01
C LEU A 197 31.34 -2.60 -12.98
N ILE A 198 30.03 -2.59 -13.17
CA ILE A 198 29.20 -3.79 -13.25
C ILE A 198 28.42 -3.74 -14.56
N PRO A 199 28.92 -4.43 -15.61
CA PRO A 199 28.30 -4.41 -16.91
C PRO A 199 26.83 -4.81 -16.85
N GLY A 200 25.99 -4.10 -17.60
CA GLY A 200 24.55 -4.39 -17.69
C GLY A 200 23.73 -4.01 -16.46
N SER A 201 24.21 -3.13 -15.58
CA SER A 201 23.43 -2.66 -14.43
C SER A 201 22.56 -1.44 -14.75
N GLY A 202 23.00 -0.54 -15.62
CA GLY A 202 22.28 0.66 -16.02
C GLY A 202 21.46 0.49 -17.30
N GLU A 203 20.43 1.30 -17.46
CA GLU A 203 19.77 1.47 -18.74
C GLU A 203 20.56 2.44 -19.63
N PRO A 204 20.82 2.11 -20.89
CA PRO A 204 21.68 2.94 -21.76
C PRO A 204 20.98 4.21 -22.26
N ASN A 205 19.73 4.42 -21.92
CA ASN A 205 18.95 5.57 -22.35
C ASN A 205 19.24 6.79 -21.48
N PHE A 206 19.60 7.88 -22.14
CA PHE A 206 19.76 9.17 -21.49
C PHE A 206 18.36 9.74 -21.23
N ASP A 207 17.93 9.82 -19.99
CA ASP A 207 16.66 10.40 -19.61
C ASP A 207 16.86 11.80 -19.03
N SER A 208 15.84 12.65 -19.18
CA SER A 208 15.76 13.99 -18.60
C SER A 208 15.75 14.00 -17.04
N TRP A 209 15.67 12.85 -16.41
CA TRP A 209 15.74 12.68 -14.95
C TRP A 209 17.16 12.88 -14.38
N VAL A 210 18.18 12.72 -15.20
CA VAL A 210 19.57 12.99 -14.77
C VAL A 210 19.83 14.49 -14.81
N ALA A 211 20.40 15.04 -13.73
CA ALA A 211 20.75 16.44 -13.66
C ALA A 211 21.74 16.81 -14.78
N ASN A 212 21.34 17.71 -15.67
CA ASN A 212 22.22 18.24 -16.71
C ASN A 212 23.20 19.23 -16.08
N PRO A 213 24.53 19.00 -16.07
CA PRO A 213 25.49 19.91 -15.49
C PRO A 213 25.58 21.26 -16.25
N PHE A 214 25.13 21.30 -17.51
CA PHE A 214 25.13 22.50 -18.35
C PHE A 214 23.76 23.20 -18.40
N GLU A 215 22.88 22.90 -17.47
CA GLU A 215 21.55 23.47 -17.39
C GLU A 215 21.61 24.98 -17.09
N THR A 216 20.93 25.78 -17.92
CA THR A 216 20.83 27.23 -17.71
C THR A 216 19.88 27.52 -16.52
N THR A 217 20.05 28.73 -15.92
CA THR A 217 19.17 29.15 -14.80
C THR A 217 17.71 29.21 -15.19
N LYS A 218 17.38 29.48 -16.46
CA LYS A 218 16.01 29.46 -16.97
C LYS A 218 15.46 28.04 -17.02
N GLN A 219 16.20 27.09 -17.60
CA GLN A 219 15.82 25.68 -17.67
C GLN A 219 15.63 25.07 -16.28
N ARG A 220 16.51 25.42 -15.31
CA ARG A 220 16.36 24.95 -13.93
C ARG A 220 15.06 25.43 -13.29
N ARG A 221 14.70 26.71 -13.47
CA ARG A 221 13.43 27.25 -12.95
C ARG A 221 12.20 26.62 -13.61
N GLU A 222 12.23 26.43 -14.93
CA GLU A 222 11.15 25.77 -15.67
C GLU A 222 10.98 24.33 -15.19
N LYS A 223 12.07 23.59 -15.02
CA LYS A 223 12.07 22.23 -14.49
C LYS A 223 11.51 22.16 -13.07
N GLU A 224 11.91 23.08 -12.20
CA GLU A 224 11.37 23.17 -10.83
C GLU A 224 9.86 23.42 -10.82
N VAL A 225 9.37 24.33 -11.67
CA VAL A 225 7.94 24.60 -11.82
C VAL A 225 7.20 23.36 -12.32
N HIS A 226 7.73 22.66 -13.35
CA HIS A 226 7.12 21.42 -13.84
C HIS A 226 7.07 20.34 -12.76
N LEU A 227 8.15 20.12 -12.03
CA LEU A 227 8.20 19.16 -10.92
C LEU A 227 7.17 19.48 -9.83
N LEU A 228 6.96 20.77 -9.51
CA LEU A 228 5.96 21.19 -8.54
C LEU A 228 4.53 21.01 -9.05
N LEU A 229 4.30 21.22 -10.35
CA LEU A 229 3.00 20.99 -10.99
C LEU A 229 2.64 19.49 -11.07
N ASP A 230 3.64 18.64 -11.27
CA ASP A 230 3.50 17.19 -11.35
C ASP A 230 3.42 16.53 -9.96
N LYS A 231 3.53 17.30 -8.88
CA LYS A 231 3.45 16.81 -7.51
C LYS A 231 2.14 16.09 -7.26
N LEU A 232 2.23 14.83 -6.82
CA LEU A 232 1.07 14.06 -6.42
C LEU A 232 0.73 14.26 -4.94
N PRO A 233 -0.56 14.32 -4.58
CA PRO A 233 -0.98 14.42 -3.18
C PRO A 233 -0.62 13.14 -2.40
N PRO A 234 -0.36 13.24 -1.08
CA PRO A 234 0.01 12.09 -0.24
C PRO A 234 -1.02 10.96 -0.21
N GLU A 235 -2.27 11.28 -0.53
CA GLU A 235 -3.38 10.32 -0.57
C GLU A 235 -3.25 9.28 -1.69
N THR A 236 -2.48 9.60 -2.75
CA THR A 236 -2.25 8.69 -3.87
C THR A 236 -1.28 7.55 -3.54
N ILE A 237 -0.55 7.64 -2.42
CA ILE A 237 0.35 6.58 -1.96
C ILE A 237 -0.48 5.35 -1.55
N MET A 238 -0.40 4.28 -2.33
CA MET A 238 -1.09 3.01 -2.09
C MET A 238 -0.30 1.84 -2.67
N LEU A 239 -0.64 0.61 -2.27
CA LEU A 239 0.07 -0.60 -2.74
C LEU A 239 -0.03 -0.79 -4.26
N ASP A 240 -1.16 -0.45 -4.84
CA ASP A 240 -1.42 -0.63 -6.27
C ASP A 240 -1.85 0.72 -6.88
N PRO A 241 -0.90 1.49 -7.43
CA PRO A 241 -1.18 2.80 -8.02
C PRO A 241 -2.00 2.73 -9.30
N SER A 242 -2.14 1.58 -9.96
CA SER A 242 -2.99 1.41 -11.15
C SER A 242 -4.47 1.67 -10.87
N LYS A 243 -4.88 1.66 -9.60
CA LYS A 243 -6.24 1.99 -9.16
C LYS A 243 -6.52 3.49 -9.05
N ILE A 244 -5.49 4.33 -9.19
CA ILE A 244 -5.66 5.79 -9.19
C ILE A 244 -6.43 6.18 -10.45
N GLY A 245 -7.55 6.90 -10.26
CA GLY A 245 -8.44 7.32 -11.35
C GLY A 245 -9.40 6.23 -11.85
N ALA A 246 -9.29 4.99 -11.39
CA ALA A 246 -10.28 3.96 -11.69
C ALA A 246 -11.59 4.28 -10.96
N MET A 247 -12.70 4.29 -11.70
CA MET A 247 -14.02 4.40 -11.09
C MET A 247 -14.24 3.17 -10.19
N ARG A 248 -14.53 3.42 -8.92
CA ARG A 248 -14.99 2.32 -8.05
C ARG A 248 -16.21 1.69 -8.74
N PRO A 249 -16.17 0.37 -9.02
CA PRO A 249 -17.39 -0.28 -9.46
C PRO A 249 -18.44 0.04 -8.42
N SER A 250 -19.52 0.72 -8.83
CA SER A 250 -20.63 0.98 -7.91
C SER A 250 -20.99 -0.41 -7.36
N ARG A 251 -20.92 -0.62 -6.06
CA ARG A 251 -21.57 -1.76 -5.44
C ARG A 251 -23.05 -1.59 -5.71
N ARG A 252 -23.48 -1.96 -6.91
CA ARG A 252 -24.88 -2.30 -7.11
C ARG A 252 -25.09 -3.43 -6.10
N LYS A 253 -25.74 -3.09 -4.97
CA LYS A 253 -26.43 -4.13 -4.22
C LYS A 253 -27.27 -4.82 -5.26
N GLU A 254 -26.88 -6.01 -5.65
CA GLU A 254 -27.70 -6.86 -6.51
C GLU A 254 -29.05 -6.86 -5.82
N ARG A 255 -30.02 -6.25 -6.47
CA ARG A 255 -31.39 -6.26 -5.92
C ARG A 255 -31.78 -7.73 -5.99
N PRO A 256 -32.19 -8.33 -4.85
CA PRO A 256 -32.58 -9.73 -4.87
C PRO A 256 -33.65 -9.91 -5.96
N THR A 257 -33.49 -10.95 -6.72
CA THR A 257 -34.43 -11.29 -7.78
C THR A 257 -35.81 -11.53 -7.16
N ARG A 258 -36.87 -11.35 -7.96
CA ARG A 258 -38.24 -11.55 -7.49
C ARG A 258 -38.43 -12.92 -6.85
N GLY A 259 -37.79 -13.96 -7.40
CA GLY A 259 -37.81 -15.30 -6.86
C GLY A 259 -37.09 -15.42 -5.49
N GLU A 260 -35.99 -14.70 -5.27
CA GLU A 260 -35.29 -14.67 -3.98
C GLU A 260 -36.13 -13.96 -2.90
N ILE A 261 -36.82 -12.87 -3.26
CA ILE A 261 -37.73 -12.17 -2.35
C ILE A 261 -38.92 -13.07 -1.99
N GLU A 262 -39.46 -13.84 -2.94
CA GLU A 262 -40.56 -14.79 -2.69
C GLU A 262 -40.09 -15.94 -1.81
N ALA A 263 -38.90 -16.49 -2.03
CA ALA A 263 -38.31 -17.52 -1.20
C ALA A 263 -38.04 -17.04 0.24
N GLU A 264 -37.50 -15.81 0.39
CA GLU A 264 -37.33 -15.21 1.73
C GLU A 264 -38.68 -15.00 2.45
N LYS A 265 -39.72 -14.59 1.71
CA LYS A 265 -41.08 -14.46 2.26
C LYS A 265 -41.63 -15.79 2.77
N GLU A 266 -41.44 -16.87 2.02
CA GLU A 266 -41.88 -18.22 2.41
C GLU A 266 -41.15 -18.69 3.65
N VAL A 267 -39.83 -18.58 3.69
CA VAL A 267 -39.01 -18.96 4.86
C VAL A 267 -39.41 -18.14 6.10
N ALA A 268 -39.62 -16.81 5.95
CA ALA A 268 -40.02 -15.94 7.06
C ALA A 268 -41.44 -16.28 7.59
N VAL A 269 -42.35 -16.64 6.69
CA VAL A 269 -43.72 -17.09 7.06
C VAL A 269 -43.67 -18.43 7.77
N GLU A 270 -42.82 -19.35 7.31
CA GLU A 270 -42.67 -20.66 7.92
C GLU A 270 -42.02 -20.61 9.32
N ALA A 271 -41.00 -19.75 9.46
CA ALA A 271 -40.41 -19.45 10.77
C ALA A 271 -41.43 -18.81 11.74
N ALA A 272 -42.29 -17.90 11.25
CA ALA A 272 -43.36 -17.31 12.07
C ALA A 272 -44.42 -18.32 12.52
N LYS A 273 -44.70 -19.35 11.71
CA LYS A 273 -45.60 -20.48 12.09
C LYS A 273 -44.97 -21.38 13.16
N GLY A 274 -43.65 -21.54 13.16
CA GLY A 274 -42.88 -22.35 14.11
C GLY A 274 -42.71 -21.72 15.50
N VAL A 275 -42.96 -20.41 15.68
CA VAL A 275 -42.77 -19.72 16.96
C VAL A 275 -43.72 -20.26 18.04
N GLU A 276 -43.14 -20.85 19.11
CA GLU A 276 -43.87 -21.22 20.31
C GLU A 276 -44.14 -20.02 21.22
N LEU A 277 -45.41 -19.65 21.37
CA LEU A 277 -45.81 -18.59 22.29
C LEU A 277 -45.63 -19.00 23.74
N LYS A 278 -44.90 -18.24 24.54
CA LYS A 278 -44.67 -18.48 25.99
C LYS A 278 -46.00 -18.68 26.73
N LYS A 279 -46.10 -19.79 27.49
CA LYS A 279 -47.23 -20.06 28.34
C LYS A 279 -47.22 -19.13 29.55
N LYS A 280 -48.21 -18.25 29.68
CA LYS A 280 -48.36 -17.41 30.89
C LYS A 280 -49.01 -18.26 31.99
N THR A 281 -48.39 -18.28 33.17
CA THR A 281 -48.73 -19.15 34.33
C THR A 281 -49.98 -18.76 35.12
N LYS A 282 -50.66 -17.64 34.83
CA LYS A 282 -51.90 -17.24 35.51
C LYS A 282 -53.09 -17.21 34.54
N GLY A 283 -54.00 -18.17 34.67
CA GLY A 283 -55.42 -18.26 34.38
C GLY A 283 -56.03 -17.69 33.07
N ARG A 284 -55.28 -17.11 32.15
CA ARG A 284 -55.77 -16.45 30.94
C ARG A 284 -55.31 -17.06 29.62
N ASN A 285 -55.02 -18.33 29.59
CA ASN A 285 -54.55 -19.03 28.39
C ASN A 285 -55.71 -19.68 27.59
N LYS A 286 -56.59 -18.87 27.05
CA LYS A 286 -57.63 -19.40 26.14
C LYS A 286 -56.97 -19.82 24.80
N PRO A 287 -57.21 -21.06 24.30
CA PRO A 287 -56.66 -21.54 23.02
C PRO A 287 -56.92 -20.62 21.83
N SER A 288 -58.14 -20.02 21.79
CA SER A 288 -58.55 -19.08 20.76
C SER A 288 -57.69 -17.78 20.69
N LYS A 289 -57.17 -17.27 21.81
CA LYS A 289 -56.28 -16.12 21.83
C LYS A 289 -54.86 -16.43 21.31
N ARG A 290 -54.43 -17.66 21.47
CA ARG A 290 -53.15 -18.13 20.94
C ARG A 290 -53.18 -18.26 19.42
N THR A 291 -54.25 -18.83 18.88
CA THR A 291 -54.43 -18.96 17.44
C THR A 291 -54.58 -17.59 16.78
N LYS A 292 -55.25 -16.64 17.43
CA LYS A 292 -55.37 -15.26 16.95
C LYS A 292 -54.01 -14.56 16.92
N LYS A 293 -53.20 -14.66 17.96
CA LYS A 293 -51.82 -14.11 17.98
C LYS A 293 -50.88 -14.74 16.94
N LYS A 294 -50.97 -16.06 16.69
CA LYS A 294 -50.21 -16.70 15.62
C LYS A 294 -50.63 -16.18 14.25
N LYS A 295 -51.91 -15.97 14.00
CA LYS A 295 -52.40 -15.37 12.74
C LYS A 295 -51.91 -13.95 12.58
N GLU A 296 -51.99 -13.12 13.63
CA GLU A 296 -51.47 -11.73 13.61
C GLU A 296 -49.96 -11.66 13.33
N LEU A 297 -49.14 -12.58 13.88
CA LEU A 297 -47.72 -12.67 13.59
C LEU A 297 -47.46 -12.97 12.11
N VAL A 298 -48.14 -13.94 11.54
CA VAL A 298 -48.01 -14.33 10.13
C VAL A 298 -48.49 -13.18 9.19
N GLU A 299 -49.57 -12.48 9.55
CA GLU A 299 -50.07 -11.33 8.80
C GLU A 299 -49.08 -10.14 8.85
N ASN A 300 -48.46 -9.89 10.00
CA ASN A 300 -47.47 -8.81 10.14
C ASN A 300 -46.21 -9.10 9.30
N VAL A 301 -45.73 -10.38 9.28
CA VAL A 301 -44.63 -10.78 8.41
C VAL A 301 -44.98 -10.60 6.93
N LYS A 302 -46.20 -10.91 6.52
CA LYS A 302 -46.65 -10.69 5.13
C LYS A 302 -46.78 -9.22 4.75
N LYS A 303 -47.10 -8.32 5.70
CA LYS A 303 -47.21 -6.88 5.47
C LYS A 303 -45.87 -6.16 5.36
N THR A 304 -44.80 -6.65 5.95
CA THR A 304 -43.46 -6.04 5.89
C THR A 304 -42.82 -6.09 4.50
N PHE A 305 -43.18 -7.05 3.66
CA PHE A 305 -42.61 -7.20 2.32
C PHE A 305 -43.19 -6.30 1.22
N PRO A 306 -44.48 -5.96 1.15
CA PRO A 306 -45.02 -5.04 0.11
C PRO A 306 -44.62 -3.58 0.31
N GLU A 307 -44.32 -3.12 1.53
CA GLU A 307 -43.87 -1.75 1.79
C GLU A 307 -42.48 -1.46 1.18
N GLN A 308 -41.62 -2.48 1.02
CA GLN A 308 -40.34 -2.32 0.35
C GLN A 308 -40.45 -2.16 -1.17
N GLU A 309 -41.48 -2.70 -1.80
CA GLU A 309 -41.74 -2.52 -3.23
C GLU A 309 -42.28 -1.12 -3.54
N GLN A 310 -43.15 -0.58 -2.69
CA GLN A 310 -43.74 0.76 -2.86
C GLN A 310 -42.71 1.87 -2.54
N GLY A 311 -41.80 1.65 -1.57
CA GLY A 311 -40.75 2.60 -1.24
C GLY A 311 -39.67 2.71 -2.35
N ALA A 312 -39.43 1.65 -3.11
CA ALA A 312 -38.51 1.68 -4.26
C ALA A 312 -39.09 2.32 -5.51
N ALA A 313 -40.38 2.21 -5.73
CA ALA A 313 -41.08 2.85 -6.85
C ALA A 313 -41.28 4.37 -6.60
N GLY A 314 -41.59 4.76 -5.35
CA GLY A 314 -41.75 6.17 -4.97
C GLY A 314 -40.41 6.95 -5.01
N LYS A 315 -39.29 6.33 -4.64
CA LYS A 315 -37.97 6.96 -4.76
C LYS A 315 -37.50 7.16 -6.21
N LYS A 316 -37.90 6.29 -7.15
CA LYS A 316 -37.57 6.46 -8.57
C LYS A 316 -38.28 7.64 -9.23
N ARG A 317 -39.48 7.96 -8.80
CA ARG A 317 -40.22 9.15 -9.28
C ARG A 317 -39.64 10.46 -8.73
N ARG A 318 -39.30 10.54 -7.45
CA ARG A 318 -38.70 11.73 -6.83
C ARG A 318 -37.32 12.08 -7.36
N ILE A 319 -36.45 11.10 -7.63
CA ILE A 319 -35.12 11.37 -8.20
C ILE A 319 -35.18 11.92 -9.63
N GLY A 320 -36.24 11.63 -10.38
CA GLY A 320 -36.45 12.18 -11.73
C GLY A 320 -36.96 13.64 -11.71
N GLU A 321 -37.71 14.02 -10.71
CA GLU A 321 -38.29 15.38 -10.57
C GLU A 321 -37.31 16.37 -9.92
N ASP A 322 -36.55 15.92 -8.90
CA ASP A 322 -35.53 16.74 -8.22
C ASP A 322 -34.32 17.04 -9.13
N ALA A 323 -33.92 16.10 -10.01
CA ALA A 323 -32.83 16.32 -10.96
C ALA A 323 -33.16 17.34 -12.05
N ALA A 324 -34.46 17.57 -12.35
CA ALA A 324 -34.87 18.58 -13.32
C ALA A 324 -35.00 19.99 -12.69
N ALA A 325 -35.12 20.07 -11.37
CA ALA A 325 -35.26 21.34 -10.66
C ALA A 325 -33.89 22.04 -10.48
N ASP A 326 -32.78 21.29 -10.33
CA ASP A 326 -31.45 21.82 -10.08
C ASP A 326 -30.63 22.20 -11.34
N LEU A 327 -31.21 22.02 -12.54
CA LEU A 327 -30.51 22.40 -13.77
C LEU A 327 -30.57 23.93 -13.99
N PRO A 328 -29.41 24.54 -14.34
CA PRO A 328 -29.39 25.95 -14.75
C PRO A 328 -30.41 26.23 -15.87
N SER A 329 -31.01 27.43 -15.85
CA SER A 329 -32.08 27.80 -16.78
C SER A 329 -31.74 27.62 -18.26
N SER A 330 -30.46 27.72 -18.62
CA SER A 330 -29.91 27.48 -19.96
C SER A 330 -29.99 26.01 -20.43
N LEU A 331 -30.01 25.07 -19.50
CA LEU A 331 -30.03 23.62 -19.78
C LEU A 331 -31.42 22.99 -19.64
N LYS A 332 -32.39 23.68 -19.02
CA LYS A 332 -33.76 23.17 -18.85
C LYS A 332 -34.48 22.86 -20.17
N ARG A 333 -34.11 23.54 -21.29
CA ARG A 333 -34.69 23.28 -22.61
C ARG A 333 -34.26 21.96 -23.23
N PHE A 334 -33.19 21.33 -22.73
CA PHE A 334 -32.69 20.03 -23.19
C PHE A 334 -33.18 18.85 -22.33
N ALA A 335 -33.86 19.13 -21.21
CA ALA A 335 -34.51 18.11 -20.42
C ALA A 335 -35.67 17.51 -21.22
N ARG A 336 -35.57 16.24 -21.63
CA ARG A 336 -36.67 15.54 -22.30
C ARG A 336 -37.89 15.49 -21.40
N LYS A 337 -38.97 16.06 -21.85
CA LYS A 337 -40.33 15.76 -21.33
C LYS A 337 -40.67 14.34 -21.79
N ASN A 338 -40.66 13.38 -20.88
CA ASN A 338 -41.33 12.10 -21.09
C ASN A 338 -42.77 12.21 -20.73
#